data_bf1c4e28797edce312b26639de0474c6
#
_entry.id   bf1c4e28797edce312b26639de0474c6
#
_cell.length_a   1.000
_cell.length_b   1.000
_cell.length_c   1.000
_cell.angle_alpha   90.00
_cell.angle_beta   90.00
_cell.angle_gamma   90.00
#
_symmetry.space_group_name_H-M   'P 1'
#
loop_
_entity.id
_entity.type
_entity.pdbx_description
1 polymer ?
#
loop_
_entity_poly.entity_id
_entity_poly.type
_entity_poly.pdbx_seq_one_letter_code
_entity_poly.pdbx_strand_id
1 'polypeptide(L)'
;MNFALILFVLVLITFAAWLADRFLFRPRRIAAAREALERFDASAVPAGVSADTRAEEREGLRAKLERQPIWLEYTAGLFPVIAVVFMLRSFVAEPFKIPSESMLPTLFVGDLILVNKYTYGVRLPVINTKVIDVGSPKRGDVMVFRYPRDPSIDYIKRVVALPGDRLVYSDGRLTINGQPVPLTAAGEFEDRRRLILYPQYSETLGNTPHKVLTELNKSSRIEPMERFPFIDRCSYRSSGLDCTVPAGHYFVMGDNRENSLDSRFWGFVPEQNIVGKAFFIWMNFGDFGRIGRFH
;
A
#
# COMPACT_ATOMS: atom_id res chain seq x y z
N MET A 1 13.13 0.97 -7.78
CA MET A 1 13.89 0.51 -6.59
C MET A 1 12.88 0.05 -5.54
N ASN A 2 12.99 -1.16 -5.02
CA ASN A 2 12.00 -1.72 -4.10
C ASN A 2 12.15 -1.05 -2.72
N PHE A 3 11.25 -0.11 -2.40
CA PHE A 3 11.31 0.65 -1.14
C PHE A 3 11.23 -0.26 0.10
N ALA A 4 10.49 -1.38 0.03
CA ALA A 4 10.42 -2.35 1.12
C ALA A 4 11.78 -3.00 1.39
N LEU A 5 12.57 -3.26 0.35
CA LEU A 5 13.94 -3.78 0.49
C LEU A 5 14.86 -2.75 1.15
N ILE A 6 14.77 -1.49 0.77
CA ILE A 6 15.58 -0.42 1.40
C ILE A 6 15.26 -0.33 2.89
N LEU A 7 13.96 -0.27 3.22
CA LEU A 7 13.52 -0.17 4.60
C LEU A 7 13.94 -1.40 5.43
N PHE A 8 13.88 -2.59 4.82
CA PHE A 8 14.35 -3.82 5.45
C PHE A 8 15.85 -3.80 5.75
N VAL A 9 16.68 -3.36 4.78
CA VAL A 9 18.13 -3.21 4.99
C VAL A 9 18.43 -2.17 6.08
N LEU A 10 17.71 -1.05 6.11
CA LEU A 10 17.84 -0.04 7.17
C LEU A 10 17.50 -0.61 8.54
N VAL A 11 16.43 -1.42 8.65
CA VAL A 11 16.09 -2.12 9.91
C VAL A 11 17.25 -3.00 10.34
N LEU A 12 17.83 -3.79 9.45
CA LEU A 12 18.94 -4.69 9.79
C LEU A 12 20.17 -3.93 10.27
N ILE A 13 20.56 -2.85 9.58
CA ILE A 13 21.72 -2.02 9.94
C ILE A 13 21.50 -1.35 11.30
N THR A 14 20.34 -0.71 11.49
CA THR A 14 20.03 -0.01 12.74
C THR A 14 19.85 -0.97 13.91
N PHE A 15 19.30 -2.16 13.68
CA PHE A 15 19.20 -3.23 14.66
C PHE A 15 20.57 -3.75 15.09
N ALA A 16 21.48 -3.99 14.15
CA ALA A 16 22.85 -4.42 14.44
C ALA A 16 23.59 -3.35 15.27
N ALA A 17 23.44 -2.07 14.91
CA ALA A 17 24.00 -0.95 15.67
C ALA A 17 23.41 -0.87 17.10
N TRP A 18 22.08 -1.08 17.24
CA TRP A 18 21.39 -1.11 18.51
C TRP A 18 21.87 -2.27 19.41
N LEU A 19 22.03 -3.46 18.84
CA LEU A 19 22.61 -4.61 19.58
C LEU A 19 24.05 -4.32 20.01
N ALA A 20 24.88 -3.79 19.11
CA ALA A 20 26.26 -3.42 19.42
C ALA A 20 26.32 -2.37 20.53
N ASP A 21 25.45 -1.36 20.51
CA ASP A 21 25.38 -0.40 21.61
C ASP A 21 24.96 -1.07 22.92
N ARG A 22 23.89 -1.86 22.89
CA ARG A 22 23.31 -2.48 24.10
C ARG A 22 24.26 -3.41 24.82
N PHE A 23 25.07 -4.18 24.05
CA PHE A 23 25.91 -5.25 24.62
C PHE A 23 27.40 -4.94 24.63
N LEU A 24 27.90 -4.03 23.78
CA LEU A 24 29.34 -3.75 23.66
C LEU A 24 29.70 -2.32 24.11
N PHE A 25 29.04 -1.31 23.53
CA PHE A 25 29.48 0.09 23.76
C PHE A 25 28.93 0.68 25.05
N ARG A 26 27.65 0.52 25.34
CA ARG A 26 27.00 1.03 26.54
C ARG A 26 27.63 0.53 27.84
N PRO A 27 27.87 -0.79 28.03
CA PRO A 27 28.54 -1.27 29.23
C PRO A 27 29.94 -0.69 29.41
N ARG A 28 30.70 -0.53 28.32
CA ARG A 28 32.04 0.09 28.36
C ARG A 28 31.97 1.55 28.75
N ARG A 29 31.00 2.33 28.22
CA ARG A 29 30.80 3.73 28.55
C ARG A 29 30.45 3.88 30.06
N ILE A 30 29.53 3.06 30.56
CA ILE A 30 29.11 3.06 31.95
C ILE A 30 30.30 2.72 32.88
N ALA A 31 31.08 1.70 32.53
CA ALA A 31 32.26 1.31 33.30
C ALA A 31 33.31 2.44 33.34
N ALA A 32 33.61 3.06 32.19
CA ALA A 32 34.54 4.19 32.12
C ALA A 32 34.01 5.42 32.86
N ALA A 33 32.70 5.70 32.79
CA ALA A 33 32.10 6.77 33.54
C ALA A 33 32.20 6.55 35.05
N ARG A 34 31.97 5.32 35.51
CA ARG A 34 32.08 4.95 36.91
C ARG A 34 33.52 5.17 37.44
N GLU A 35 34.51 4.69 36.73
CA GLU A 35 35.92 4.86 37.07
C GLU A 35 36.31 6.32 37.09
N ALA A 36 35.85 7.13 36.14
CA ALA A 36 36.12 8.57 36.13
C ALA A 36 35.43 9.32 37.29
N LEU A 37 34.21 8.91 37.66
CA LEU A 37 33.51 9.50 38.84
C LEU A 37 34.19 9.11 40.15
N GLU A 38 34.67 7.88 40.28
CA GLU A 38 35.46 7.44 41.45
C GLU A 38 36.75 8.29 41.62
N ARG A 39 37.45 8.57 40.51
CA ARG A 39 38.61 9.49 40.51
C ARG A 39 38.23 10.93 40.86
N PHE A 40 37.11 11.44 40.35
CA PHE A 40 36.58 12.75 40.69
C PHE A 40 36.25 12.87 42.17
N ASP A 41 35.57 11.86 42.75
CA ASP A 41 35.20 11.82 44.18
C ASP A 41 36.43 11.73 45.10
N ALA A 42 37.49 11.04 44.66
CA ALA A 42 38.77 10.92 45.38
C ALA A 42 39.65 12.19 45.27
N SER A 43 39.34 13.10 44.35
CA SER A 43 40.12 14.34 44.17
C SER A 43 39.87 15.35 45.30
N ALA A 44 40.92 16.10 45.70
CA ALA A 44 40.79 17.14 46.71
C ALA A 44 39.77 18.21 46.33
N VAL A 45 38.94 18.65 47.28
CA VAL A 45 37.97 19.73 47.03
C VAL A 45 38.72 21.06 47.04
N PRO A 46 38.64 21.83 45.94
CA PRO A 46 39.25 23.16 45.91
C PRO A 46 38.67 24.09 47.00
N ALA A 47 39.50 24.94 47.61
CA ALA A 47 39.04 25.88 48.59
C ALA A 47 37.97 26.84 47.99
N GLY A 48 36.81 26.95 48.69
CA GLY A 48 35.71 27.80 48.24
C GLY A 48 34.64 27.15 47.36
N VAL A 49 34.73 25.87 47.00
CA VAL A 49 33.68 25.13 46.28
C VAL A 49 32.67 24.58 47.29
N SER A 50 31.39 24.90 47.08
CA SER A 50 30.30 24.36 47.92
C SER A 50 30.01 22.90 47.58
N ALA A 51 29.39 22.16 48.50
CA ALA A 51 28.95 20.78 48.26
C ALA A 51 27.97 20.67 47.07
N ASP A 52 27.08 21.67 46.94
CA ASP A 52 26.11 21.71 45.85
C ASP A 52 26.78 21.89 44.47
N THR A 53 27.74 22.82 44.36
CA THR A 53 28.52 23.03 43.14
C THR A 53 29.27 21.76 42.72
N ARG A 54 29.86 21.06 43.70
CA ARG A 54 30.55 19.78 43.38
C ARG A 54 29.60 18.68 42.97
N ALA A 55 28.38 18.63 43.51
CA ALA A 55 27.36 17.68 43.10
C ALA A 55 26.90 17.96 41.67
N GLU A 56 26.73 19.25 41.28
CA GLU A 56 26.40 19.66 39.89
C GLU A 56 27.52 19.29 38.91
N GLU A 57 28.79 19.56 39.27
CA GLU A 57 29.94 19.19 38.45
C GLU A 57 30.03 17.67 38.24
N ARG A 58 29.79 16.90 39.30
CA ARG A 58 29.77 15.43 39.26
C ARG A 58 28.67 14.90 38.31
N GLU A 59 27.45 15.44 38.40
CA GLU A 59 26.34 15.06 37.54
C GLU A 59 26.60 15.50 36.09
N GLY A 60 27.15 16.67 35.86
CA GLY A 60 27.58 17.14 34.54
C GLY A 60 28.65 16.24 33.91
N LEU A 61 29.64 15.80 34.68
CA LEU A 61 30.67 14.85 34.25
C LEU A 61 30.06 13.49 33.88
N ARG A 62 29.15 12.99 34.74
CA ARG A 62 28.41 11.73 34.47
C ARG A 62 27.63 11.81 33.15
N ALA A 63 26.80 12.85 32.97
CA ALA A 63 26.02 13.07 31.79
C ALA A 63 26.87 13.13 30.50
N LYS A 64 28.05 13.81 30.62
CA LYS A 64 29.01 13.90 29.51
C LYS A 64 29.63 12.54 29.15
N LEU A 65 30.03 11.75 30.13
CA LEU A 65 30.70 10.45 29.91
C LEU A 65 29.73 9.34 29.47
N GLU A 66 28.50 9.36 29.99
CA GLU A 66 27.46 8.38 29.58
C GLU A 66 26.81 8.73 28.24
N ARG A 67 27.02 9.98 27.74
CA ARG A 67 26.42 10.42 26.48
C ARG A 67 26.81 9.52 25.35
N GLN A 68 25.80 9.17 24.55
CA GLN A 68 25.96 8.36 23.35
C GLN A 68 26.69 9.16 22.25
N PRO A 69 27.68 8.60 21.54
CA PRO A 69 28.30 9.26 20.39
C PRO A 69 27.24 9.58 19.31
N ILE A 70 27.39 10.72 18.64
CA ILE A 70 26.43 11.21 17.63
C ILE A 70 26.12 10.16 16.55
N TRP A 71 27.13 9.48 16.02
CA TRP A 71 26.91 8.45 14.99
C TRP A 71 26.05 7.29 15.50
N LEU A 72 26.17 6.94 16.77
CA LEU A 72 25.40 5.85 17.39
C LEU A 72 23.97 6.30 17.73
N GLU A 73 23.79 7.55 18.10
CA GLU A 73 22.47 8.18 18.31
C GLU A 73 21.65 8.12 17.00
N TYR A 74 22.25 8.49 15.85
CA TYR A 74 21.59 8.45 14.54
C TYR A 74 21.47 7.05 13.91
N THR A 75 22.16 6.05 14.41
CA THR A 75 22.04 4.66 13.94
C THR A 75 21.20 3.81 14.89
N ALA A 76 21.72 3.52 16.08
CA ALA A 76 21.04 2.69 17.08
C ALA A 76 19.76 3.35 17.63
N GLY A 77 19.78 4.69 17.83
CA GLY A 77 18.62 5.44 18.34
C GLY A 77 17.44 5.47 17.40
N LEU A 78 17.66 5.39 16.08
CA LEU A 78 16.60 5.35 15.07
C LEU A 78 15.97 3.97 14.89
N PHE A 79 16.60 2.90 15.40
CA PHE A 79 16.09 1.53 15.22
C PHE A 79 14.62 1.36 15.63
N PRO A 80 14.14 1.80 16.81
CA PRO A 80 12.75 1.60 17.22
C PRO A 80 11.77 2.27 16.24
N VAL A 81 12.08 3.48 15.79
CA VAL A 81 11.23 4.22 14.86
C VAL A 81 11.18 3.54 13.49
N ILE A 82 12.35 3.19 12.95
CA ILE A 82 12.43 2.52 11.64
C ILE A 82 11.76 1.14 11.71
N ALA A 83 11.92 0.40 12.81
CA ALA A 83 11.27 -0.90 13.00
C ALA A 83 9.74 -0.77 13.03
N VAL A 84 9.20 0.20 13.76
CA VAL A 84 7.75 0.47 13.80
C VAL A 84 7.23 0.84 12.41
N VAL A 85 7.89 1.75 11.70
CA VAL A 85 7.50 2.15 10.34
C VAL A 85 7.54 0.95 9.39
N PHE A 86 8.59 0.12 9.49
CA PHE A 86 8.70 -1.11 8.70
C PHE A 86 7.55 -2.08 8.98
N MET A 87 7.23 -2.32 10.26
CA MET A 87 6.15 -3.23 10.65
C MET A 87 4.78 -2.72 10.19
N LEU A 88 4.48 -1.44 10.41
CA LEU A 88 3.23 -0.84 9.96
C LEU A 88 3.07 -0.93 8.45
N ARG A 89 4.09 -0.52 7.70
CA ARG A 89 4.04 -0.52 6.23
C ARG A 89 4.05 -1.93 5.63
N SER A 90 4.76 -2.87 6.24
CA SER A 90 4.86 -4.24 5.72
C SER A 90 3.61 -5.07 5.95
N PHE A 91 2.93 -4.87 7.09
CA PHE A 91 1.87 -5.76 7.54
C PHE A 91 0.51 -5.10 7.74
N VAL A 92 0.45 -3.80 7.99
CA VAL A 92 -0.81 -3.12 8.31
C VAL A 92 -1.36 -2.36 7.12
N ALA A 93 -0.71 -1.26 6.75
CA ALA A 93 -1.20 -0.41 5.68
C ALA A 93 -0.05 0.27 4.91
N GLU A 94 -0.21 0.36 3.61
CA GLU A 94 0.73 1.03 2.72
C GLU A 94 0.04 2.20 1.99
N PRO A 95 0.63 3.41 2.03
CA PRO A 95 0.11 4.55 1.28
C PRO A 95 0.47 4.44 -0.20
N PHE A 96 -0.49 4.73 -1.08
CA PHE A 96 -0.31 4.83 -2.52
C PHE A 96 -0.86 6.16 -3.03
N LYS A 97 -0.26 6.68 -4.09
CA LYS A 97 -0.76 7.85 -4.81
C LYS A 97 -1.45 7.39 -6.10
N ILE A 98 -2.63 7.91 -6.38
CA ILE A 98 -3.37 7.61 -7.60
C ILE A 98 -2.81 8.44 -8.76
N PRO A 99 -2.21 7.80 -9.78
CA PRO A 99 -1.58 8.51 -10.89
C PRO A 99 -2.49 8.70 -12.11
N SER A 100 -3.59 7.95 -12.22
CA SER A 100 -4.41 7.86 -13.43
C SER A 100 -5.91 8.03 -13.16
N GLU A 101 -6.67 8.28 -14.22
CA GLU A 101 -8.12 8.50 -14.19
C GLU A 101 -8.94 7.21 -14.32
N SER A 102 -8.29 6.05 -14.36
CA SER A 102 -8.97 4.77 -14.63
C SER A 102 -9.98 4.34 -13.57
N MET A 103 -9.93 4.93 -12.38
CA MET A 103 -10.84 4.66 -11.26
C MET A 103 -11.81 5.81 -10.97
N LEU A 104 -11.92 6.80 -11.89
CA LEU A 104 -12.99 7.81 -11.81
C LEU A 104 -14.37 7.14 -11.89
N PRO A 105 -15.35 7.60 -11.17
CA PRO A 105 -15.36 8.74 -10.26
C PRO A 105 -14.98 8.38 -8.81
N THR A 106 -14.62 7.12 -8.53
CA THR A 106 -14.30 6.64 -7.17
C THR A 106 -12.99 7.24 -6.65
N LEU A 107 -11.93 7.16 -7.44
CA LEU A 107 -10.60 7.70 -7.08
C LEU A 107 -10.14 8.71 -8.14
N PHE A 108 -9.63 9.86 -7.66
CA PHE A 108 -9.14 10.94 -8.51
C PHE A 108 -7.62 10.94 -8.56
N VAL A 109 -7.08 11.46 -9.65
CA VAL A 109 -5.64 11.69 -9.75
C VAL A 109 -5.18 12.62 -8.64
N GLY A 110 -4.17 12.18 -7.88
CA GLY A 110 -3.64 12.91 -6.73
C GLY A 110 -4.18 12.45 -5.38
N ASP A 111 -5.24 11.61 -5.34
CA ASP A 111 -5.66 10.96 -4.10
C ASP A 111 -4.49 10.14 -3.51
N LEU A 112 -4.26 10.29 -2.22
CA LEU A 112 -3.39 9.45 -1.43
C LEU A 112 -4.25 8.46 -0.65
N ILE A 113 -4.13 7.18 -0.98
CA ILE A 113 -4.96 6.11 -0.42
C ILE A 113 -4.18 5.24 0.55
N LEU A 114 -4.89 4.60 1.47
CA LEU A 114 -4.36 3.52 2.31
C LEU A 114 -4.83 2.17 1.78
N VAL A 115 -3.89 1.25 1.68
CA VAL A 115 -4.10 -0.12 1.24
C VAL A 115 -3.84 -1.06 2.41
N ASN A 116 -4.88 -1.79 2.82
CA ASN A 116 -4.79 -2.81 3.84
C ASN A 116 -4.10 -4.05 3.29
N LYS A 117 -3.00 -4.45 3.89
CA LYS A 117 -2.15 -5.55 3.39
C LYS A 117 -2.52 -6.93 3.96
N TYR A 118 -3.20 -6.97 5.10
CA TYR A 118 -3.56 -8.24 5.76
C TYR A 118 -4.93 -8.79 5.38
N THR A 119 -5.80 -7.99 4.74
CA THR A 119 -7.17 -8.41 4.39
C THR A 119 -7.21 -9.68 3.56
N TYR A 120 -6.25 -9.86 2.65
CA TYR A 120 -6.17 -11.01 1.73
C TYR A 120 -5.06 -12.01 2.12
N GLY A 121 -4.64 -11.96 3.39
CA GLY A 121 -3.58 -12.79 3.93
C GLY A 121 -2.30 -12.01 4.24
N VAL A 122 -1.57 -12.47 5.25
CA VAL A 122 -0.29 -11.87 5.64
C VAL A 122 0.80 -12.39 4.70
N ARG A 123 1.53 -11.46 4.09
CA ARG A 123 2.62 -11.76 3.16
C ARG A 123 3.95 -11.28 3.72
N LEU A 124 5.01 -12.08 3.51
CA LEU A 124 6.35 -11.67 3.90
C LEU A 124 6.80 -10.47 3.06
N PRO A 125 7.37 -9.43 3.70
CA PRO A 125 7.90 -8.29 2.97
C PRO A 125 9.02 -8.73 2.02
N VAL A 126 9.26 -7.95 0.95
CA VAL A 126 10.26 -8.20 -0.10
C VAL A 126 9.89 -9.36 -1.02
N ILE A 127 9.74 -10.59 -0.50
CA ILE A 127 9.47 -11.80 -1.31
C ILE A 127 7.99 -12.02 -1.63
N ASN A 128 7.09 -11.31 -0.96
CA ASN A 128 5.62 -11.34 -1.16
C ASN A 128 4.97 -12.74 -1.05
N THR A 129 5.60 -13.68 -0.38
CA THR A 129 5.04 -15.01 -0.13
C THR A 129 3.97 -14.94 0.95
N LYS A 130 2.77 -15.45 0.66
CA LYS A 130 1.66 -15.53 1.63
C LYS A 130 1.97 -16.61 2.67
N VAL A 131 1.97 -16.24 3.96
CA VAL A 131 2.27 -17.13 5.09
C VAL A 131 1.07 -17.40 5.97
N ILE A 132 0.07 -16.49 5.98
CA ILE A 132 -1.17 -16.66 6.76
C ILE A 132 -2.34 -16.30 5.85
N ASP A 133 -3.30 -17.23 5.73
CA ASP A 133 -4.58 -16.95 5.07
C ASP A 133 -5.50 -16.22 6.04
N VAL A 134 -6.00 -15.06 5.63
CA VAL A 134 -6.97 -14.26 6.40
C VAL A 134 -8.29 -14.15 5.64
N GLY A 135 -8.22 -13.98 4.32
CA GLY A 135 -9.38 -13.88 3.46
C GLY A 135 -9.01 -13.78 1.98
N SER A 136 -10.01 -13.66 1.14
CA SER A 136 -9.86 -13.53 -0.31
C SER A 136 -10.56 -12.28 -0.83
N PRO A 137 -10.12 -11.71 -1.97
CA PRO A 137 -10.81 -10.62 -2.63
C PRO A 137 -12.28 -10.96 -2.91
N LYS A 138 -13.15 -9.99 -2.73
CA LYS A 138 -14.58 -10.09 -2.99
C LYS A 138 -14.95 -9.21 -4.17
N ARG A 139 -16.06 -9.55 -4.88
CA ARG A 139 -16.59 -8.66 -5.92
C ARG A 139 -16.91 -7.29 -5.33
N GLY A 140 -16.50 -6.24 -6.04
CA GLY A 140 -16.64 -4.86 -5.61
C GLY A 140 -15.43 -4.31 -4.82
N ASP A 141 -14.51 -5.15 -4.34
CA ASP A 141 -13.28 -4.66 -3.67
C ASP A 141 -12.40 -3.87 -4.64
N VAL A 142 -11.91 -2.73 -4.20
CA VAL A 142 -10.86 -1.99 -4.92
C VAL A 142 -9.52 -2.57 -4.50
N MET A 143 -8.84 -3.21 -5.43
CA MET A 143 -7.63 -3.99 -5.19
C MET A 143 -6.40 -3.33 -5.80
N VAL A 144 -5.33 -3.24 -5.02
CA VAL A 144 -3.99 -2.92 -5.52
C VAL A 144 -3.23 -4.21 -5.76
N PHE A 145 -2.59 -4.30 -6.91
CA PHE A 145 -1.85 -5.48 -7.34
C PHE A 145 -0.70 -5.10 -8.26
N ARG A 146 0.31 -5.96 -8.33
CA ARG A 146 1.41 -5.85 -9.30
C ARG A 146 0.88 -6.20 -10.69
N TYR A 147 1.15 -5.34 -11.65
CA TYR A 147 0.71 -5.55 -13.03
C TYR A 147 1.28 -6.88 -13.58
N PRO A 148 0.45 -7.81 -14.10
CA PRO A 148 0.91 -9.15 -14.44
C PRO A 148 2.01 -9.19 -15.50
N ARG A 149 2.07 -8.20 -16.40
CA ARG A 149 3.06 -8.13 -17.48
C ARG A 149 4.35 -7.42 -17.06
N ASP A 150 4.27 -6.52 -16.09
CA ASP A 150 5.41 -5.83 -15.48
C ASP A 150 5.19 -5.69 -13.97
N PRO A 151 5.61 -6.67 -13.16
CA PRO A 151 5.42 -6.65 -11.71
C PRO A 151 6.18 -5.53 -10.97
N SER A 152 6.92 -4.70 -11.67
CA SER A 152 7.54 -3.49 -11.11
C SER A 152 6.54 -2.33 -10.95
N ILE A 153 5.37 -2.42 -11.61
CA ILE A 153 4.32 -1.40 -11.64
C ILE A 153 3.11 -1.90 -10.83
N ASP A 154 2.64 -1.07 -9.90
CA ASP A 154 1.41 -1.34 -9.16
C ASP A 154 0.20 -0.73 -9.89
N TYR A 155 -0.84 -1.55 -10.06
CA TYR A 155 -2.14 -1.14 -10.60
C TYR A 155 -3.20 -1.16 -9.51
N ILE A 156 -4.22 -0.33 -9.70
CA ILE A 156 -5.42 -0.31 -8.87
C ILE A 156 -6.64 -0.46 -9.77
N LYS A 157 -7.48 -1.46 -9.47
CA LYS A 157 -8.72 -1.74 -10.19
C LYS A 157 -9.75 -2.36 -9.23
N ARG A 158 -11.00 -2.41 -9.67
CA ARG A 158 -12.08 -3.07 -8.95
C ARG A 158 -12.16 -4.54 -9.35
N VAL A 159 -12.30 -5.42 -8.35
CA VAL A 159 -12.54 -6.86 -8.56
C VAL A 159 -13.96 -7.06 -9.05
N VAL A 160 -14.10 -7.56 -10.27
CA VAL A 160 -15.38 -7.80 -10.92
C VAL A 160 -15.77 -9.26 -10.85
N ALA A 161 -14.85 -10.18 -11.18
CA ALA A 161 -15.12 -11.60 -11.13
C ALA A 161 -14.02 -12.37 -10.37
N LEU A 162 -14.43 -13.46 -9.71
CA LEU A 162 -13.65 -14.31 -8.84
C LEU A 162 -13.24 -15.61 -9.56
N PRO A 163 -12.27 -16.37 -9.00
CA PRO A 163 -11.90 -17.67 -9.55
C PRO A 163 -13.11 -18.57 -9.80
N GLY A 164 -13.24 -19.10 -11.02
CA GLY A 164 -14.35 -19.95 -11.47
C GLY A 164 -15.56 -19.21 -12.03
N ASP A 165 -15.66 -17.88 -11.88
CA ASP A 165 -16.77 -17.12 -12.46
C ASP A 165 -16.69 -17.07 -13.98
N ARG A 166 -17.85 -17.11 -14.63
CA ARG A 166 -18.02 -16.73 -16.03
C ARG A 166 -18.49 -15.29 -16.11
N LEU A 167 -17.73 -14.45 -16.79
CA LEU A 167 -18.00 -13.04 -17.00
C LEU A 167 -18.31 -12.80 -18.47
N VAL A 168 -19.40 -12.06 -18.73
CA VAL A 168 -19.69 -11.49 -20.06
C VAL A 168 -19.75 -9.98 -19.91
N TYR A 169 -18.99 -9.27 -20.73
CA TYR A 169 -19.08 -7.82 -20.87
C TYR A 169 -19.47 -7.49 -22.32
N SER A 170 -20.60 -6.86 -22.50
CA SER A 170 -21.10 -6.45 -23.82
C SER A 170 -21.85 -5.14 -23.72
N ASP A 171 -21.61 -4.23 -24.65
CA ASP A 171 -22.32 -2.96 -24.81
C ASP A 171 -22.39 -2.13 -23.51
N GLY A 172 -21.29 -2.12 -22.76
CA GLY A 172 -21.17 -1.40 -21.48
C GLY A 172 -21.79 -2.13 -20.27
N ARG A 173 -22.29 -3.35 -20.43
CA ARG A 173 -22.98 -4.12 -19.38
C ARG A 173 -22.23 -5.39 -18.99
N LEU A 174 -22.31 -5.70 -17.71
CA LEU A 174 -21.74 -6.90 -17.12
C LEU A 174 -22.80 -7.96 -16.84
N THR A 175 -22.46 -9.21 -17.10
CA THR A 175 -23.20 -10.40 -16.67
C THR A 175 -22.22 -11.36 -15.99
N ILE A 176 -22.51 -11.84 -14.80
CA ILE A 176 -21.65 -12.75 -14.03
C ILE A 176 -22.45 -14.00 -13.72
N ASN A 177 -21.94 -15.16 -14.12
CA ASN A 177 -22.60 -16.47 -13.95
C ASN A 177 -24.04 -16.49 -14.48
N GLY A 178 -24.28 -15.82 -15.60
CA GLY A 178 -25.60 -15.72 -16.22
C GLY A 178 -26.54 -14.70 -15.61
N GLN A 179 -26.13 -14.01 -14.52
CA GLN A 179 -26.94 -12.98 -13.87
C GLN A 179 -26.45 -11.58 -14.31
N PRO A 180 -27.31 -10.75 -14.87
CA PRO A 180 -26.98 -9.36 -15.16
C PRO A 180 -26.60 -8.59 -13.89
N VAL A 181 -25.51 -7.85 -13.95
CA VAL A 181 -25.12 -6.95 -12.85
C VAL A 181 -26.04 -5.71 -12.87
N PRO A 182 -26.71 -5.38 -11.75
CA PRO A 182 -27.59 -4.21 -11.70
C PRO A 182 -26.83 -2.92 -12.04
N LEU A 183 -27.36 -2.18 -13.00
CA LEU A 183 -26.80 -0.92 -13.49
C LEU A 183 -27.94 0.09 -13.65
N THR A 184 -27.92 1.18 -12.86
CA THR A 184 -28.93 2.25 -12.87
C THR A 184 -28.30 3.59 -13.20
N ALA A 185 -28.98 4.43 -13.97
CA ALA A 185 -28.48 5.77 -14.26
C ALA A 185 -28.30 6.59 -12.98
N ALA A 186 -27.20 7.29 -12.86
CA ALA A 186 -26.82 8.09 -11.69
C ALA A 186 -26.44 9.54 -12.05
N GLY A 187 -26.90 10.01 -13.21
CA GLY A 187 -26.64 11.35 -13.72
C GLY A 187 -25.39 11.42 -14.60
N GLU A 188 -24.71 12.53 -14.56
CA GLU A 188 -23.50 12.81 -15.32
C GLU A 188 -22.35 13.14 -14.38
N PHE A 189 -21.16 12.78 -14.78
CA PHE A 189 -19.91 13.12 -14.11
C PHE A 189 -19.16 14.17 -14.93
N GLU A 190 -18.87 15.32 -14.33
CA GLU A 190 -18.04 16.36 -14.93
C GLU A 190 -16.55 16.10 -14.66
N ASP A 191 -15.82 15.75 -15.71
CA ASP A 191 -14.35 15.75 -15.64
C ASP A 191 -13.84 17.19 -15.81
N ARG A 192 -13.59 17.85 -14.69
CA ARG A 192 -13.12 19.25 -14.67
C ARG A 192 -11.75 19.46 -15.29
N ARG A 193 -10.95 18.41 -15.44
CA ARG A 193 -9.62 18.48 -16.07
C ARG A 193 -9.73 18.51 -17.59
N ARG A 194 -10.67 17.72 -18.12
CA ARG A 194 -10.90 17.60 -19.58
C ARG A 194 -12.06 18.44 -20.08
N LEU A 195 -12.86 18.98 -19.16
CA LEU A 195 -14.12 19.69 -19.47
C LEU A 195 -15.09 18.82 -20.29
N ILE A 196 -15.21 17.56 -19.92
CA ILE A 196 -16.08 16.56 -20.57
C ILE A 196 -17.09 16.04 -19.55
N LEU A 197 -18.34 15.88 -19.98
CA LEU A 197 -19.39 15.20 -19.25
C LEU A 197 -19.44 13.73 -19.66
N TYR A 198 -19.37 12.83 -18.67
CA TYR A 198 -19.49 11.38 -18.88
C TYR A 198 -20.80 10.87 -18.30
N PRO A 199 -21.53 9.98 -18.98
CA PRO A 199 -22.65 9.28 -18.38
C PRO A 199 -22.18 8.47 -17.16
N GLN A 200 -22.85 8.67 -16.01
CA GLN A 200 -22.56 8.00 -14.76
C GLN A 200 -23.67 7.01 -14.41
N TYR A 201 -23.27 5.83 -13.98
CA TYR A 201 -24.18 4.81 -13.51
C TYR A 201 -23.80 4.32 -12.13
N SER A 202 -24.79 3.82 -11.37
CA SER A 202 -24.58 3.04 -10.16
C SER A 202 -24.62 1.57 -10.52
N GLU A 203 -23.53 0.86 -10.31
CA GLU A 203 -23.37 -0.58 -10.51
C GLU A 203 -23.28 -1.28 -9.16
N THR A 204 -23.87 -2.47 -9.03
CA THR A 204 -23.82 -3.24 -7.78
C THR A 204 -23.14 -4.58 -8.01
N LEU A 205 -21.91 -4.73 -7.52
CA LEU A 205 -21.15 -5.98 -7.54
C LEU A 205 -21.27 -6.68 -6.20
N GLY A 206 -21.95 -7.81 -6.19
CA GLY A 206 -22.36 -8.47 -4.92
C GLY A 206 -23.26 -7.55 -4.11
N ASN A 207 -22.81 -7.12 -2.92
CA ASN A 207 -23.55 -6.20 -2.04
C ASN A 207 -22.91 -4.79 -2.01
N THR A 208 -21.99 -4.50 -2.94
CA THR A 208 -21.24 -3.24 -2.93
C THR A 208 -21.68 -2.36 -4.08
N PRO A 209 -22.55 -1.34 -3.84
CA PRO A 209 -22.87 -0.35 -4.84
C PRO A 209 -21.69 0.61 -5.03
N HIS A 210 -21.42 0.97 -6.27
CA HIS A 210 -20.37 1.93 -6.64
C HIS A 210 -20.74 2.65 -7.93
N LYS A 211 -20.07 3.75 -8.22
CA LYS A 211 -20.30 4.53 -9.43
C LYS A 211 -19.31 4.13 -10.52
N VAL A 212 -19.80 4.06 -11.76
CA VAL A 212 -18.99 3.79 -12.94
C VAL A 212 -19.27 4.82 -14.03
N LEU A 213 -18.26 5.09 -14.85
CA LEU A 213 -18.40 5.88 -16.07
C LEU A 213 -18.36 4.90 -17.25
N THR A 214 -19.45 4.85 -18.02
CA THR A 214 -19.55 3.97 -19.18
C THR A 214 -20.54 4.53 -20.20
N GLU A 215 -20.31 4.26 -21.47
CA GLU A 215 -21.23 4.56 -22.56
C GLU A 215 -22.00 3.29 -22.93
N LEU A 216 -23.30 3.26 -22.63
CA LEU A 216 -24.15 2.12 -22.99
C LEU A 216 -24.45 2.11 -24.50
N ASN A 217 -24.57 0.90 -25.04
CA ASN A 217 -24.88 0.64 -26.46
C ASN A 217 -23.81 1.18 -27.43
N LYS A 218 -22.65 1.54 -26.93
CA LYS A 218 -21.48 1.82 -27.75
C LYS A 218 -20.71 0.53 -27.92
N SER A 219 -20.71 0.01 -29.14
CA SER A 219 -19.91 -1.16 -29.49
C SER A 219 -18.43 -0.76 -29.47
N SER A 220 -17.80 -0.89 -28.31
CA SER A 220 -16.36 -0.73 -28.19
C SER A 220 -15.72 -2.07 -28.51
N ARG A 221 -15.00 -2.14 -29.62
CA ARG A 221 -14.23 -3.33 -29.98
C ARG A 221 -13.14 -3.52 -28.92
N ILE A 222 -13.29 -4.58 -28.12
CA ILE A 222 -12.31 -4.97 -27.13
C ILE A 222 -11.40 -6.00 -27.76
N GLU A 223 -10.11 -5.70 -27.83
CA GLU A 223 -9.11 -6.62 -28.34
C GLU A 223 -8.00 -6.80 -27.31
N PRO A 224 -7.52 -8.03 -27.12
CA PRO A 224 -6.36 -8.23 -26.27
C PRO A 224 -5.15 -7.49 -26.86
N MET A 225 -4.41 -6.81 -26.03
CA MET A 225 -3.19 -6.09 -26.47
C MET A 225 -2.14 -7.04 -27.02
N GLU A 226 -2.03 -8.20 -26.41
CA GLU A 226 -1.12 -9.29 -26.77
C GLU A 226 -1.64 -10.60 -26.17
N ARG A 227 -0.97 -11.69 -26.53
CA ARG A 227 -1.24 -13.00 -25.91
C ARG A 227 -0.88 -12.96 -24.42
N PHE A 228 -1.79 -13.44 -23.56
CA PHE A 228 -1.63 -13.53 -22.12
C PHE A 228 -1.97 -14.94 -21.60
N PRO A 229 -1.52 -15.32 -20.38
CA PRO A 229 -1.84 -16.62 -19.80
C PRO A 229 -3.36 -16.84 -19.72
N PHE A 230 -3.83 -18.04 -20.12
CA PHE A 230 -5.25 -18.42 -20.14
C PHE A 230 -6.13 -17.61 -21.10
N ILE A 231 -5.60 -17.05 -22.18
CA ILE A 231 -6.38 -16.34 -23.20
C ILE A 231 -7.44 -17.23 -23.85
N ASP A 232 -7.21 -18.54 -23.90
CA ASP A 232 -8.13 -19.57 -24.34
C ASP A 232 -9.41 -19.68 -23.48
N ARG A 233 -9.39 -19.13 -22.29
CA ARG A 233 -10.55 -18.97 -21.41
C ARG A 233 -11.42 -17.76 -21.74
N CYS A 234 -11.01 -16.93 -22.71
CA CYS A 234 -11.71 -15.75 -23.17
C CYS A 234 -12.10 -15.87 -24.65
N SER A 235 -13.32 -15.48 -24.97
CA SER A 235 -13.81 -15.31 -26.35
C SER A 235 -14.08 -13.82 -26.57
N TYR A 236 -13.37 -13.23 -27.51
CA TYR A 236 -13.54 -11.84 -27.92
C TYR A 236 -14.48 -11.74 -29.10
N ARG A 237 -15.45 -10.82 -29.03
CA ARG A 237 -16.45 -10.57 -30.07
C ARG A 237 -16.47 -9.10 -30.44
N SER A 238 -17.12 -8.74 -31.51
CA SER A 238 -17.26 -7.35 -31.97
C SER A 238 -17.92 -6.41 -30.92
N SER A 239 -18.81 -6.97 -30.08
CA SER A 239 -19.55 -6.20 -29.05
C SER A 239 -19.03 -6.40 -27.64
N GLY A 240 -17.96 -7.19 -27.41
CA GLY A 240 -17.47 -7.44 -26.05
C GLY A 240 -16.66 -8.71 -25.89
N LEU A 241 -16.67 -9.26 -24.69
CA LEU A 241 -15.89 -10.45 -24.33
C LEU A 241 -16.70 -11.38 -23.41
N ASP A 242 -16.33 -12.66 -23.44
CA ASP A 242 -16.87 -13.74 -22.58
C ASP A 242 -15.68 -14.52 -22.04
N CYS A 243 -15.45 -14.46 -20.72
CA CYS A 243 -14.29 -15.08 -20.09
C CYS A 243 -14.72 -15.96 -18.91
N THR A 244 -14.00 -17.07 -18.71
CA THR A 244 -14.07 -17.87 -17.47
C THR A 244 -12.79 -17.67 -16.68
N VAL A 245 -12.91 -17.15 -15.47
CA VAL A 245 -11.77 -16.81 -14.62
C VAL A 245 -11.06 -18.07 -14.12
N PRO A 246 -9.75 -18.24 -14.38
CA PRO A 246 -9.02 -19.43 -13.93
C PRO A 246 -8.92 -19.50 -12.40
N ALA A 247 -8.68 -20.68 -11.86
CA ALA A 247 -8.38 -20.87 -10.43
C ALA A 247 -7.18 -20.01 -10.02
N GLY A 248 -7.24 -19.39 -8.84
CA GLY A 248 -6.18 -18.52 -8.31
C GLY A 248 -5.98 -17.19 -9.06
N HIS A 249 -6.96 -16.80 -9.89
CA HIS A 249 -6.93 -15.55 -10.66
C HIS A 249 -8.19 -14.71 -10.44
N TYR A 250 -8.08 -13.41 -10.71
CA TYR A 250 -9.17 -12.45 -10.59
C TYR A 250 -9.32 -11.65 -11.87
N PHE A 251 -10.57 -11.28 -12.19
CA PHE A 251 -10.84 -10.36 -13.29
C PHE A 251 -11.17 -8.98 -12.70
N VAL A 252 -10.46 -7.98 -13.14
CA VAL A 252 -10.57 -6.62 -12.59
C VAL A 252 -10.87 -5.62 -13.69
N MET A 253 -11.63 -4.57 -13.34
CA MET A 253 -11.93 -3.46 -14.26
C MET A 253 -11.77 -2.12 -13.55
N GLY A 254 -11.48 -1.08 -14.34
CA GLY A 254 -11.57 0.29 -13.84
C GLY A 254 -13.01 0.77 -13.74
N ASP A 255 -13.28 1.67 -12.82
CA ASP A 255 -14.59 2.29 -12.68
C ASP A 255 -14.86 3.27 -13.85
N ASN A 256 -13.81 3.87 -14.41
CA ASN A 256 -13.86 4.59 -15.69
C ASN A 256 -13.70 3.58 -16.84
N ARG A 257 -14.80 2.93 -17.23
CA ARG A 257 -14.83 1.83 -18.19
C ARG A 257 -14.21 2.20 -19.53
N GLU A 258 -14.43 3.43 -19.99
CA GLU A 258 -13.95 3.89 -21.30
C GLU A 258 -12.48 4.31 -21.27
N ASN A 259 -11.94 4.63 -20.09
CA ASN A 259 -10.55 5.10 -19.93
C ASN A 259 -9.77 4.22 -18.93
N SER A 260 -9.84 2.91 -19.11
CA SER A 260 -9.16 1.95 -18.24
C SER A 260 -8.51 0.83 -19.01
N LEU A 261 -7.20 0.69 -18.83
CA LEU A 261 -6.44 -0.46 -19.26
C LEU A 261 -6.50 -1.52 -18.16
N ASP A 262 -7.36 -2.56 -18.34
CA ASP A 262 -7.67 -3.54 -17.32
C ASP A 262 -7.75 -4.97 -17.88
N SER A 263 -8.32 -5.91 -17.13
CA SER A 263 -8.38 -7.33 -17.50
C SER A 263 -9.03 -7.61 -18.86
N ARG A 264 -9.81 -6.68 -19.38
CA ARG A 264 -10.36 -6.77 -20.73
C ARG A 264 -9.29 -6.84 -21.82
N PHE A 265 -8.12 -6.28 -21.55
CA PHE A 265 -7.04 -6.10 -22.52
C PHE A 265 -5.82 -6.97 -22.25
N TRP A 266 -5.48 -7.22 -20.98
CA TRP A 266 -4.26 -7.96 -20.60
C TRP A 266 -4.54 -9.23 -19.78
N GLY A 267 -5.82 -9.58 -19.51
CA GLY A 267 -6.21 -10.84 -18.92
C GLY A 267 -6.35 -10.80 -17.39
N PHE A 268 -5.94 -11.84 -16.71
CA PHE A 268 -6.25 -12.11 -15.31
C PHE A 268 -5.13 -11.69 -14.36
N VAL A 269 -5.51 -11.30 -13.15
CA VAL A 269 -4.57 -11.02 -12.06
C VAL A 269 -4.31 -12.29 -11.25
N PRO A 270 -3.10 -12.84 -11.24
CA PRO A 270 -2.76 -13.96 -10.36
C PRO A 270 -2.82 -13.54 -8.89
N GLU A 271 -3.25 -14.44 -8.00
CA GLU A 271 -3.33 -14.19 -6.56
C GLU A 271 -1.99 -13.75 -5.95
N GLN A 272 -0.88 -14.27 -6.44
CA GLN A 272 0.47 -13.91 -5.99
C GLN A 272 0.84 -12.44 -6.26
N ASN A 273 0.14 -11.78 -7.21
CA ASN A 273 0.38 -10.39 -7.56
C ASN A 273 -0.37 -9.41 -6.65
N ILE A 274 -1.28 -9.90 -5.80
CA ILE A 274 -2.09 -9.04 -4.94
C ILE A 274 -1.21 -8.35 -3.89
N VAL A 275 -1.38 -7.04 -3.75
CA VAL A 275 -0.75 -6.20 -2.71
C VAL A 275 -1.71 -6.00 -1.54
N GLY A 276 -2.98 -5.64 -1.80
CA GLY A 276 -3.97 -5.46 -0.74
C GLY A 276 -5.24 -4.77 -1.20
N LYS A 277 -6.13 -4.50 -0.23
CA LYS A 277 -7.40 -3.81 -0.44
C LYS A 277 -7.27 -2.32 -0.14
N ALA A 278 -7.58 -1.47 -1.13
CA ALA A 278 -7.70 -0.04 -0.91
C ALA A 278 -9.03 0.27 -0.18
N PHE A 279 -9.01 1.14 0.84
CA PHE A 279 -10.19 1.33 1.69
C PHE A 279 -10.40 2.75 2.17
N PHE A 280 -9.40 3.64 2.06
CA PHE A 280 -9.46 4.97 2.64
C PHE A 280 -8.61 5.97 1.84
N ILE A 281 -9.14 7.16 1.56
CA ILE A 281 -8.39 8.31 1.07
C ILE A 281 -7.95 9.10 2.30
N TRP A 282 -6.65 9.12 2.60
CA TRP A 282 -6.15 9.79 3.79
C TRP A 282 -5.70 11.22 3.54
N MET A 283 -5.47 11.59 2.27
CA MET A 283 -5.11 12.95 1.87
C MET A 283 -5.38 13.18 0.38
N ASN A 284 -5.82 14.38 0.04
CA ASN A 284 -5.76 14.96 -1.30
C ASN A 284 -5.45 16.46 -1.14
N PHE A 285 -4.29 16.90 -1.63
CA PHE A 285 -3.84 18.27 -1.48
C PHE A 285 -4.65 19.27 -2.34
N GLY A 286 -5.37 18.81 -3.34
CA GLY A 286 -6.25 19.64 -4.18
C GLY A 286 -7.67 19.74 -3.65
N ASP A 287 -8.11 18.79 -2.81
CA ASP A 287 -9.48 18.73 -2.26
C ASP A 287 -9.52 17.91 -0.97
N PHE A 288 -9.46 18.57 0.16
CA PHE A 288 -9.53 17.93 1.49
C PHE A 288 -10.89 17.28 1.78
N GLY A 289 -11.96 17.67 1.06
CA GLY A 289 -13.28 17.04 1.20
C GLY A 289 -13.33 15.58 0.74
N ARG A 290 -12.29 15.10 0.06
CA ARG A 290 -12.17 13.72 -0.38
C ARG A 290 -11.65 12.75 0.69
N ILE A 291 -11.14 13.27 1.82
CA ILE A 291 -10.63 12.43 2.91
C ILE A 291 -11.79 11.59 3.48
N GLY A 292 -11.67 10.28 3.43
CA GLY A 292 -12.71 9.38 3.89
C GLY A 292 -12.66 7.99 3.28
N ARG A 293 -13.65 7.16 3.66
CA ARG A 293 -13.85 5.85 3.05
C ARG A 293 -14.49 5.99 1.68
N PHE A 294 -14.16 5.10 0.77
CA PHE A 294 -14.80 4.95 -0.53
C PHE A 294 -15.22 3.50 -0.78
N HIS A 295 -16.18 3.31 -1.67
CA HIS A 295 -16.73 2.00 -2.03
C HIS A 295 -16.74 1.80 -3.53
#